data_8769f7090d74c005cbc3d1d316e0de8a
#
_entry.id   8769f7090d74c005cbc3d1d316e0de8a
#
_cell.length_a   1.000
_cell.length_b   1.000
_cell.length_c   1.000
_cell.angle_alpha   90.00
_cell.angle_beta   90.00
_cell.angle_gamma   90.00
#
_symmetry.space_group_name_H-M   'P 1'
#
loop_
_entity.id
_entity.type
_entity.pdbx_description
1 polymer ?
#
loop_
_entity_poly.entity_id
_entity_poly.type
_entity_poly.pdbx_seq_one_letter_code
_entity_poly.pdbx_strand_id
1 'polypeptide(L)'
;MEPLTDPASSSLDIALLRTFLEVVDSRGFAPAAERLALTPSAVSGHIKRLEQAAGTVLLARTTRRIALTPAGDTLYAYARNIVDMEREVRARLRGAPAHGRLRVGASEDFAGAWLPHVLRTFRDLDPRTSIELKVGITASLLREQALGRLDVVFGKQCRQVDTPGELLWEEPLVWAFASDRALDADGEVPLALFPEPCVYREAAVSALAAALRPFRVLFESSSMAGCVSAALAGFAVTALARSQLRGGLRECGAPDGLPALPAARFYAFAAKPDGAGAALIDAVRETGRGQQFAAVSPPPRSRQASSVHPPSARRTTR
;
A
#
# COMPACT_ATOMS: atom_id res chain seq x y z
N MET A 1 -15.30 -50.38 27.65
CA MET A 1 -14.93 -49.50 26.52
C MET A 1 -14.83 -48.10 27.13
N GLU A 2 -13.64 -47.78 27.67
CA GLU A 2 -13.38 -46.47 28.25
C GLU A 2 -13.26 -45.42 27.16
N PRO A 3 -13.80 -44.21 27.35
CA PRO A 3 -13.59 -43.15 26.38
C PRO A 3 -12.13 -42.67 26.45
N LEU A 4 -11.45 -42.75 25.33
CA LEU A 4 -10.13 -42.12 25.11
C LEU A 4 -10.26 -40.60 25.30
N THR A 5 -10.05 -40.13 26.53
CA THR A 5 -9.79 -38.71 26.81
C THR A 5 -8.36 -38.43 26.39
N ASP A 6 -8.20 -37.93 25.17
CA ASP A 6 -6.95 -37.37 24.69
C ASP A 6 -6.68 -36.05 25.48
N PRO A 7 -5.62 -35.97 26.31
CA PRO A 7 -5.32 -34.77 27.06
C PRO A 7 -4.85 -33.57 26.20
N ALA A 8 -4.79 -33.71 24.89
CA ALA A 8 -4.33 -32.67 23.95
C ALA A 8 -5.47 -31.84 23.31
N SER A 9 -6.74 -32.04 23.69
CA SER A 9 -7.87 -31.29 23.09
C SER A 9 -8.31 -30.12 23.96
N SER A 10 -7.41 -29.19 24.31
CA SER A 10 -7.88 -27.90 24.79
C SER A 10 -8.26 -27.03 23.60
N SER A 11 -9.55 -26.89 23.35
CA SER A 11 -10.10 -26.07 22.28
C SER A 11 -9.67 -24.62 22.43
N LEU A 12 -9.30 -23.96 21.31
CA LEU A 12 -9.06 -22.53 21.25
C LEU A 12 -10.39 -21.79 21.32
N ASP A 13 -10.74 -21.29 22.50
CA ASP A 13 -11.98 -20.55 22.74
C ASP A 13 -11.96 -19.19 22.04
N ILE A 14 -13.03 -18.86 21.29
CA ILE A 14 -13.18 -17.62 20.56
C ILE A 14 -13.11 -16.38 21.45
N ALA A 15 -13.62 -16.45 22.68
CA ALA A 15 -13.53 -15.34 23.63
C ALA A 15 -12.08 -15.08 24.05
N LEU A 16 -11.28 -16.13 24.21
CA LEU A 16 -9.85 -16.01 24.49
C LEU A 16 -9.09 -15.45 23.29
N LEU A 17 -9.42 -15.90 22.07
CA LEU A 17 -8.85 -15.36 20.82
C LEU A 17 -9.16 -13.87 20.67
N ARG A 18 -10.39 -13.43 20.93
CA ARG A 18 -10.76 -12.01 20.93
C ARG A 18 -9.96 -11.20 21.92
N THR A 19 -9.78 -11.72 23.13
CA THR A 19 -8.98 -11.05 24.17
C THR A 19 -7.52 -10.92 23.74
N PHE A 20 -6.96 -11.97 23.14
CA PHE A 20 -5.59 -11.96 22.64
C PHE A 20 -5.40 -10.92 21.52
N LEU A 21 -6.29 -10.89 20.53
CA LEU A 21 -6.27 -9.90 19.47
C LEU A 21 -6.32 -8.47 20.04
N GLU A 22 -7.23 -8.20 20.98
CA GLU A 22 -7.37 -6.88 21.57
C GLU A 22 -6.14 -6.45 22.36
N VAL A 23 -5.48 -7.37 23.10
CA VAL A 23 -4.23 -7.08 23.82
C VAL A 23 -3.11 -6.69 22.86
N VAL A 24 -3.00 -7.36 21.72
CA VAL A 24 -2.01 -7.07 20.68
C VAL A 24 -2.29 -5.73 19.99
N ASP A 25 -3.54 -5.52 19.57
CA ASP A 25 -3.97 -4.32 18.83
C ASP A 25 -3.90 -3.06 19.70
N SER A 26 -4.28 -3.17 20.97
CA SER A 26 -4.18 -2.08 21.97
C SER A 26 -2.79 -1.90 22.56
N ARG A 27 -1.84 -2.79 22.24
CA ARG A 27 -0.47 -2.81 22.76
C ARG A 27 -0.38 -2.83 24.28
N GLY A 28 -1.40 -3.40 24.97
CA GLY A 28 -1.43 -3.41 26.42
C GLY A 28 -2.62 -4.16 27.03
N PHE A 29 -2.42 -4.68 28.25
CA PHE A 29 -3.48 -5.37 28.99
C PHE A 29 -4.55 -4.40 29.52
N ALA A 30 -4.16 -3.25 30.04
CA ALA A 30 -5.10 -2.27 30.58
C ALA A 30 -5.97 -1.63 29.49
N PRO A 31 -5.44 -1.14 28.34
CA PRO A 31 -6.27 -0.65 27.25
C PRO A 31 -7.20 -1.72 26.67
N ALA A 32 -6.73 -2.98 26.58
CA ALA A 32 -7.57 -4.09 26.13
C ALA A 32 -8.72 -4.38 27.10
N ALA A 33 -8.46 -4.30 28.41
CA ALA A 33 -9.47 -4.50 29.43
C ALA A 33 -10.59 -3.45 29.34
N GLU A 34 -10.24 -2.18 29.15
CA GLU A 34 -11.20 -1.10 28.93
C GLU A 34 -12.09 -1.35 27.71
N ARG A 35 -11.49 -1.72 26.57
CA ARG A 35 -12.24 -1.96 25.33
C ARG A 35 -13.14 -3.18 25.37
N LEU A 36 -12.74 -4.19 26.13
CA LEU A 36 -13.50 -5.44 26.30
C LEU A 36 -14.51 -5.37 27.44
N ALA A 37 -14.56 -4.28 28.19
CA ALA A 37 -15.32 -4.14 29.44
C ALA A 37 -14.99 -5.27 30.45
N LEU A 38 -13.69 -5.60 30.57
CA LEU A 38 -13.14 -6.61 31.49
C LEU A 38 -12.20 -5.94 32.49
N THR A 39 -11.86 -6.70 33.57
CA THR A 39 -10.77 -6.29 34.45
C THR A 39 -9.41 -6.68 33.87
N PRO A 40 -8.31 -5.96 34.18
CA PRO A 40 -6.97 -6.34 33.74
C PRO A 40 -6.57 -7.77 34.22
N SER A 41 -7.03 -8.19 35.38
CA SER A 41 -6.82 -9.56 35.90
C SER A 41 -7.55 -10.60 35.06
N ALA A 42 -8.78 -10.33 34.60
CA ALA A 42 -9.52 -11.20 33.70
C ALA A 42 -8.83 -11.33 32.34
N VAL A 43 -8.39 -10.21 31.75
CA VAL A 43 -7.60 -10.24 30.52
C VAL A 43 -6.32 -11.06 30.66
N SER A 44 -5.58 -10.88 31.76
CA SER A 44 -4.37 -11.67 32.05
C SER A 44 -4.69 -13.17 32.20
N GLY A 45 -5.81 -13.50 32.87
CA GLY A 45 -6.32 -14.88 33.00
C GLY A 45 -6.70 -15.48 31.64
N HIS A 46 -7.32 -14.70 30.75
CA HIS A 46 -7.66 -15.13 29.41
C HIS A 46 -6.39 -15.48 28.60
N ILE A 47 -5.38 -14.60 28.60
CA ILE A 47 -4.12 -14.87 27.91
C ILE A 47 -3.44 -16.12 28.47
N LYS A 48 -3.36 -16.28 29.80
CA LYS A 48 -2.76 -17.45 30.37
C LYS A 48 -3.48 -18.75 29.96
N ARG A 49 -4.81 -18.76 29.95
CA ARG A 49 -5.60 -19.91 29.47
C ARG A 49 -5.38 -20.20 28.02
N LEU A 50 -5.27 -19.15 27.19
CA LEU A 50 -5.00 -19.30 25.75
C LEU A 50 -3.61 -19.90 25.52
N GLU A 51 -2.59 -19.42 26.23
CA GLU A 51 -1.22 -19.96 26.17
C GLU A 51 -1.17 -21.43 26.63
N GLN A 52 -1.93 -21.78 27.67
CA GLN A 52 -2.09 -23.16 28.08
C GLN A 52 -2.76 -24.02 27.00
N ALA A 53 -3.85 -23.52 26.38
CA ALA A 53 -4.54 -24.22 25.30
C ALA A 53 -3.67 -24.36 24.03
N ALA A 54 -2.86 -23.37 23.76
CA ALA A 54 -1.91 -23.38 22.64
C ALA A 54 -0.63 -24.19 22.91
N GLY A 55 -0.38 -24.57 24.17
CA GLY A 55 0.82 -25.29 24.60
C GLY A 55 2.12 -24.48 24.47
N THR A 56 2.02 -23.16 24.31
CA THR A 56 3.19 -22.30 24.10
C THR A 56 2.91 -20.84 24.51
N VAL A 57 3.99 -20.11 24.80
CA VAL A 57 3.92 -18.68 25.12
C VAL A 57 3.67 -17.88 23.84
N LEU A 58 2.65 -17.02 23.85
CA LEU A 58 2.23 -16.22 22.71
C LEU A 58 2.71 -14.76 22.80
N LEU A 59 2.87 -14.25 24.04
CA LEU A 59 3.28 -12.88 24.30
C LEU A 59 4.61 -12.84 25.07
N ALA A 60 5.62 -12.20 24.50
CA ALA A 60 6.85 -11.87 25.21
C ALA A 60 6.61 -10.63 26.07
N ARG A 61 6.78 -10.78 27.38
CA ARG A 61 6.64 -9.69 28.36
C ARG A 61 8.00 -9.00 28.53
N THR A 62 8.15 -7.80 27.97
CA THR A 62 9.22 -6.91 28.37
C THR A 62 8.64 -5.87 29.34
N THR A 63 9.45 -5.32 30.23
CA THR A 63 9.02 -4.34 31.25
C THR A 63 8.39 -3.07 30.68
N ARG A 64 8.46 -2.85 29.37
CA ARG A 64 7.98 -1.63 28.69
C ARG A 64 7.06 -1.88 27.50
N ARG A 65 6.98 -3.11 26.94
CA ARG A 65 6.16 -3.38 25.72
C ARG A 65 5.71 -4.84 25.70
N ILE A 66 4.54 -5.05 25.09
CA ILE A 66 4.05 -6.36 24.68
C ILE A 66 4.57 -6.61 23.27
N ALA A 67 5.20 -7.75 23.04
CA ALA A 67 5.61 -8.22 21.72
C ALA A 67 5.04 -9.63 21.50
N LEU A 68 4.73 -9.97 20.26
CA LEU A 68 4.37 -11.32 19.88
C LEU A 68 5.63 -12.21 19.86
N THR A 69 5.47 -13.47 20.27
CA THR A 69 6.43 -14.53 19.95
C THR A 69 6.18 -15.02 18.51
N PRO A 70 7.07 -15.82 17.90
CA PRO A 70 6.79 -16.45 16.61
C PRO A 70 5.50 -17.27 16.59
N ALA A 71 5.19 -17.97 17.68
CA ALA A 71 3.92 -18.68 17.87
C ALA A 71 2.74 -17.70 18.01
N GLY A 72 2.96 -16.58 18.70
CA GLY A 72 1.98 -15.50 18.81
C GLY A 72 1.66 -14.85 17.47
N ASP A 73 2.66 -14.60 16.62
CA ASP A 73 2.43 -14.08 15.25
C ASP A 73 1.60 -15.07 14.42
N THR A 74 1.92 -16.36 14.50
CA THR A 74 1.15 -17.41 13.83
C THR A 74 -0.29 -17.42 14.33
N LEU A 75 -0.49 -17.49 15.65
CA LEU A 75 -1.86 -17.51 16.20
C LEU A 75 -2.62 -16.23 15.89
N TYR A 76 -1.98 -15.07 15.89
CA TYR A 76 -2.63 -13.79 15.56
C TYR A 76 -3.28 -13.81 14.18
N ALA A 77 -2.58 -14.34 13.17
CA ALA A 77 -3.10 -14.46 11.81
C ALA A 77 -4.36 -15.33 11.73
N TYR A 78 -4.30 -16.53 12.36
CA TYR A 78 -5.42 -17.45 12.37
C TYR A 78 -6.58 -16.99 13.27
N ALA A 79 -6.29 -16.45 14.45
CA ALA A 79 -7.29 -15.96 15.39
C ALA A 79 -8.15 -14.87 14.78
N ARG A 80 -7.57 -13.97 14.00
CA ARG A 80 -8.29 -12.92 13.31
C ARG A 80 -9.33 -13.50 12.34
N ASN A 81 -8.91 -14.45 11.52
CA ASN A 81 -9.80 -15.11 10.56
C ASN A 81 -10.92 -15.89 11.25
N ILE A 82 -10.61 -16.59 12.34
CA ILE A 82 -11.60 -17.35 13.14
C ILE A 82 -12.65 -16.39 13.73
N VAL A 83 -12.21 -15.30 14.35
CA VAL A 83 -13.11 -14.32 14.98
C VAL A 83 -13.95 -13.58 13.94
N ASP A 84 -13.39 -13.24 12.78
CA ASP A 84 -14.12 -12.59 11.71
C ASP A 84 -15.15 -13.54 11.08
N MET A 85 -14.80 -14.82 10.87
CA MET A 85 -15.73 -15.86 10.39
C MET A 85 -16.87 -16.11 11.39
N GLU A 86 -16.58 -16.17 12.69
CA GLU A 86 -17.62 -16.32 13.73
C GLU A 86 -18.57 -15.13 13.72
N ARG A 87 -18.05 -13.92 13.55
CA ARG A 87 -18.87 -12.70 13.45
C ARG A 87 -19.78 -12.74 12.21
N GLU A 88 -19.25 -13.16 11.06
CA GLU A 88 -20.01 -13.32 9.84
C GLU A 88 -21.12 -14.36 9.95
N VAL A 89 -20.81 -15.54 10.49
CA VAL A 89 -21.83 -16.59 10.74
C VAL A 89 -22.93 -16.07 11.64
N ARG A 90 -22.59 -15.39 12.75
CA ARG A 90 -23.60 -14.79 13.65
C ARG A 90 -24.46 -13.75 12.95
N ALA A 91 -23.86 -12.93 12.07
CA ALA A 91 -24.62 -11.94 11.30
C ALA A 91 -25.60 -12.62 10.35
N ARG A 92 -25.17 -13.63 9.61
CA ARG A 92 -26.02 -14.42 8.70
C ARG A 92 -27.17 -15.13 9.42
N LEU A 93 -26.89 -15.74 10.57
CA LEU A 93 -27.91 -16.44 11.38
C LEU A 93 -28.98 -15.49 11.94
N ARG A 94 -28.64 -14.23 12.17
CA ARG A 94 -29.58 -13.20 12.64
C ARG A 94 -30.35 -12.52 11.49
N GLY A 95 -30.14 -12.95 10.24
CA GLY A 95 -30.73 -12.30 9.06
C GLY A 95 -30.22 -10.87 8.84
N ALA A 96 -29.20 -10.46 9.60
CA ALA A 96 -28.54 -9.19 9.37
C ALA A 96 -27.64 -9.31 8.12
N PRO A 97 -27.68 -8.33 7.21
CA PRO A 97 -26.74 -8.30 6.12
C PRO A 97 -25.30 -8.30 6.70
N ALA A 98 -24.49 -9.23 6.25
CA ALA A 98 -23.09 -9.29 6.67
C ALA A 98 -22.40 -7.98 6.25
N HIS A 99 -22.09 -7.13 7.23
CA HIS A 99 -21.26 -5.96 7.00
C HIS A 99 -19.81 -6.46 6.99
N GLY A 100 -19.30 -6.78 5.81
CA GLY A 100 -17.91 -7.15 5.64
C GLY A 100 -16.99 -5.97 5.95
N ARG A 101 -15.84 -6.25 6.54
CA ARG A 101 -14.71 -5.32 6.62
C ARG A 101 -13.60 -5.91 5.79
N LEU A 102 -13.17 -5.18 4.76
CA LEU A 102 -12.09 -5.58 3.88
C LEU A 102 -10.84 -4.74 4.20
N ARG A 103 -9.77 -5.40 4.60
CA ARG A 103 -8.49 -4.75 4.92
C ARG A 103 -7.59 -4.79 3.68
N VAL A 104 -7.35 -3.63 3.12
CA VAL A 104 -6.65 -3.47 1.85
C VAL A 104 -5.31 -2.81 2.10
N GLY A 105 -4.23 -3.41 1.59
CA GLY A 105 -2.95 -2.78 1.44
C GLY A 105 -2.80 -2.19 0.04
N ALA A 106 -2.25 -1.00 -0.09
CA ALA A 106 -1.97 -0.42 -1.40
C ALA A 106 -0.64 0.33 -1.42
N SER A 107 0.10 0.24 -2.53
CA SER A 107 1.22 1.13 -2.77
C SER A 107 0.74 2.57 -2.93
N GLU A 108 1.57 3.55 -2.56
CA GLU A 108 1.19 4.97 -2.52
C GLU A 108 0.75 5.49 -3.90
N ASP A 109 1.40 5.05 -4.96
CA ASP A 109 1.06 5.40 -6.32
C ASP A 109 -0.31 4.85 -6.76
N PHE A 110 -0.66 3.63 -6.34
CA PHE A 110 -2.00 3.10 -6.54
C PHE A 110 -3.05 3.92 -5.78
N ALA A 111 -2.79 4.19 -4.50
CA ALA A 111 -3.71 4.97 -3.68
C ALA A 111 -3.93 6.39 -4.23
N GLY A 112 -2.91 7.01 -4.81
CA GLY A 112 -2.99 8.36 -5.37
C GLY A 112 -3.74 8.45 -6.70
N ALA A 113 -3.52 7.50 -7.62
CA ALA A 113 -4.03 7.59 -8.99
C ALA A 113 -5.32 6.79 -9.22
N TRP A 114 -5.40 5.58 -8.64
CA TRP A 114 -6.40 4.59 -9.01
C TRP A 114 -7.54 4.47 -8.01
N LEU A 115 -7.24 4.62 -6.73
CA LEU A 115 -8.17 4.36 -5.64
C LEU A 115 -9.51 5.12 -5.75
N PRO A 116 -9.58 6.40 -6.14
CA PRO A 116 -10.86 7.10 -6.25
C PRO A 116 -11.83 6.44 -7.24
N HIS A 117 -11.32 5.94 -8.36
CA HIS A 117 -12.11 5.26 -9.38
C HIS A 117 -12.55 3.87 -8.90
N VAL A 118 -11.62 3.13 -8.31
CA VAL A 118 -11.87 1.81 -7.74
C VAL A 118 -12.93 1.86 -6.65
N LEU A 119 -12.86 2.81 -5.72
CA LEU A 119 -13.83 2.94 -4.65
C LEU A 119 -15.23 3.27 -5.16
N ARG A 120 -15.35 4.05 -6.24
CA ARG A 120 -16.64 4.32 -6.89
C ARG A 120 -17.24 3.03 -7.43
N THR A 121 -16.51 2.30 -8.27
CA THR A 121 -16.95 1.03 -8.87
C THR A 121 -17.28 -0.01 -7.79
N PHE A 122 -16.42 -0.14 -6.78
CA PHE A 122 -16.62 -1.09 -5.69
C PHE A 122 -17.85 -0.77 -4.86
N ARG A 123 -18.14 0.51 -4.59
CA ARG A 123 -19.33 0.93 -3.86
C ARG A 123 -20.62 0.52 -4.56
N ASP A 124 -20.62 0.53 -5.90
CA ASP A 124 -21.79 0.11 -6.69
C ASP A 124 -21.96 -1.41 -6.67
N LEU A 125 -20.86 -2.17 -6.56
CA LEU A 125 -20.87 -3.63 -6.50
C LEU A 125 -21.18 -4.17 -5.09
N ASP A 126 -20.61 -3.58 -4.06
CA ASP A 126 -20.79 -3.98 -2.65
C ASP A 126 -20.90 -2.75 -1.73
N PRO A 127 -22.10 -2.16 -1.64
CA PRO A 127 -22.31 -0.93 -0.87
C PRO A 127 -22.25 -1.13 0.65
N ARG A 128 -22.19 -2.37 1.14
CA ARG A 128 -22.23 -2.70 2.56
C ARG A 128 -20.90 -3.06 3.18
N THR A 129 -19.90 -3.37 2.37
CA THR A 129 -18.57 -3.67 2.86
C THR A 129 -17.81 -2.38 3.16
N SER A 130 -17.25 -2.29 4.37
CA SER A 130 -16.33 -1.22 4.75
C SER A 130 -14.92 -1.57 4.32
N ILE A 131 -14.18 -0.58 3.79
CA ILE A 131 -12.76 -0.74 3.42
C ILE A 131 -11.89 -0.04 4.48
N GLU A 132 -10.92 -0.77 5.01
CA GLU A 132 -9.81 -0.22 5.78
C GLU A 132 -8.57 -0.24 4.89
N LEU A 133 -8.04 0.93 4.54
CA LEU A 133 -6.88 1.05 3.67
C LEU A 133 -5.60 1.32 4.47
N LYS A 134 -4.57 0.53 4.21
CA LYS A 134 -3.19 0.78 4.65
C LYS A 134 -2.32 1.07 3.44
N VAL A 135 -1.70 2.25 3.42
CA VAL A 135 -0.78 2.65 2.35
C VAL A 135 0.66 2.40 2.79
N GLY A 136 1.49 1.88 1.87
CA GLY A 136 2.90 1.60 2.18
C GLY A 136 3.67 0.96 1.03
N ILE A 137 4.90 0.57 1.32
CA ILE A 137 5.75 -0.16 0.37
C ILE A 137 5.25 -1.60 0.26
N THR A 138 5.13 -2.12 -0.95
CA THR A 138 4.57 -3.45 -1.25
C THR A 138 5.16 -4.57 -0.39
N ALA A 139 6.48 -4.62 -0.23
CA ALA A 139 7.14 -5.63 0.60
C ALA A 139 6.69 -5.61 2.07
N SER A 140 6.44 -4.44 2.63
CA SER A 140 5.92 -4.30 4.00
C SER A 140 4.45 -4.71 4.10
N LEU A 141 3.65 -4.36 3.09
CA LEU A 141 2.23 -4.74 3.01
C LEU A 141 2.07 -6.26 2.87
N LEU A 142 2.90 -6.92 2.07
CA LEU A 142 2.88 -8.38 1.92
C LEU A 142 3.27 -9.11 3.22
N ARG A 143 4.20 -8.56 4.00
CA ARG A 143 4.48 -9.09 5.34
C ARG A 143 3.27 -8.97 6.27
N GLU A 144 2.56 -7.84 6.23
CA GLU A 144 1.32 -7.68 6.99
C GLU A 144 0.22 -8.63 6.52
N GLN A 145 0.14 -8.90 5.21
CA GLN A 145 -0.80 -9.87 4.65
C GLN A 145 -0.47 -11.29 5.10
N ALA A 146 0.80 -11.68 5.07
CA ALA A 146 1.25 -13.00 5.57
C ALA A 146 0.92 -13.20 7.07
N LEU A 147 0.86 -12.10 7.84
CA LEU A 147 0.42 -12.09 9.24
C LEU A 147 -1.11 -12.00 9.38
N GLY A 148 -1.89 -12.13 8.29
CA GLY A 148 -3.35 -12.05 8.32
C GLY A 148 -3.92 -10.67 8.70
N ARG A 149 -3.11 -9.62 8.60
CA ARG A 149 -3.51 -8.24 8.92
C ARG A 149 -4.14 -7.51 7.74
N LEU A 150 -3.90 -7.99 6.52
CA LEU A 150 -4.47 -7.50 5.28
C LEU A 150 -5.09 -8.67 4.50
N ASP A 151 -6.21 -8.42 3.85
CA ASP A 151 -6.92 -9.41 3.06
C ASP A 151 -6.46 -9.38 1.60
N VAL A 152 -6.28 -8.19 1.04
CA VAL A 152 -5.82 -7.95 -0.33
C VAL A 152 -4.73 -6.89 -0.30
N VAL A 153 -3.69 -7.07 -1.11
CA VAL A 153 -2.63 -6.07 -1.32
C VAL A 153 -2.53 -5.75 -2.81
N PHE A 154 -2.51 -4.46 -3.14
CA PHE A 154 -2.23 -3.95 -4.48
C PHE A 154 -0.85 -3.30 -4.50
N GLY A 155 0.00 -3.76 -5.42
CA GLY A 155 1.36 -3.24 -5.48
C GLY A 155 2.20 -3.84 -6.59
N LYS A 156 3.48 -3.56 -6.55
CA LYS A 156 4.45 -3.98 -7.56
C LYS A 156 5.44 -4.98 -6.97
N GLN A 157 5.87 -5.95 -7.76
CA GLN A 157 6.95 -6.86 -7.40
C GLN A 157 8.31 -6.28 -7.76
N CYS A 158 9.29 -6.55 -6.90
CA CYS A 158 10.72 -6.37 -7.17
C CYS A 158 11.45 -7.70 -6.92
N ARG A 159 12.73 -7.79 -7.28
CA ARG A 159 13.50 -9.04 -7.13
C ARG A 159 13.54 -9.60 -5.70
N GLN A 160 13.41 -8.72 -4.70
CA GLN A 160 13.39 -9.11 -3.29
C GLN A 160 12.01 -9.57 -2.80
N VAL A 161 10.97 -9.51 -3.64
CA VAL A 161 9.59 -9.84 -3.31
C VAL A 161 9.06 -10.81 -4.36
N ASP A 162 9.23 -12.10 -4.10
CA ASP A 162 8.74 -13.20 -4.94
C ASP A 162 7.51 -13.85 -4.26
N THR A 163 6.41 -13.10 -4.25
CA THR A 163 5.13 -13.58 -3.72
C THR A 163 4.17 -13.82 -4.88
N PRO A 164 3.49 -14.98 -4.97
CA PRO A 164 2.50 -15.23 -6.01
C PRO A 164 1.40 -14.16 -5.98
N GLY A 165 1.17 -13.50 -7.10
CA GLY A 165 0.15 -12.47 -7.26
C GLY A 165 -0.49 -12.55 -8.64
N GLU A 166 -1.69 -12.03 -8.76
CA GLU A 166 -2.37 -11.89 -10.05
C GLU A 166 -1.88 -10.63 -10.74
N LEU A 167 -1.32 -10.77 -11.96
CA LEU A 167 -0.91 -9.62 -12.77
C LEU A 167 -2.15 -8.87 -13.26
N LEU A 168 -2.24 -7.59 -12.93
CA LEU A 168 -3.33 -6.71 -13.34
C LEU A 168 -3.00 -5.96 -14.63
N TRP A 169 -1.81 -5.30 -14.69
CA TRP A 169 -1.29 -4.61 -15.87
C TRP A 169 0.22 -4.36 -15.77
N GLU A 170 0.80 -3.93 -16.88
CA GLU A 170 2.16 -3.38 -16.94
C GLU A 170 2.10 -1.88 -17.22
N GLU A 171 3.02 -1.13 -16.63
CA GLU A 171 3.11 0.32 -16.78
C GLU A 171 4.56 0.76 -16.99
N PRO A 172 4.84 1.63 -17.99
CA PRO A 172 6.17 2.18 -18.21
C PRO A 172 6.63 3.00 -17.00
N LEU A 173 7.87 2.77 -16.57
CA LEU A 173 8.57 3.69 -15.67
C LEU A 173 9.27 4.78 -16.47
N VAL A 174 9.30 5.98 -15.89
CA VAL A 174 9.94 7.15 -16.47
C VAL A 174 10.81 7.86 -15.45
N TRP A 175 11.86 8.51 -15.91
CA TRP A 175 12.60 9.48 -15.14
C TRP A 175 11.82 10.79 -15.15
N ALA A 176 11.67 11.41 -13.99
CA ALA A 176 10.97 12.67 -13.84
C ALA A 176 11.85 13.73 -13.18
N PHE A 177 11.83 14.93 -13.74
CA PHE A 177 12.56 16.08 -13.25
C PHE A 177 11.78 17.37 -13.52
N ALA A 178 12.16 18.48 -12.90
CA ALA A 178 11.52 19.79 -13.12
C ALA A 178 11.52 20.18 -14.59
N SER A 179 10.36 20.62 -15.11
CA SER A 179 10.20 20.98 -16.52
C SER A 179 10.91 22.26 -16.91
N ASP A 180 11.20 23.12 -15.93
CA ASP A 180 11.89 24.43 -16.10
C ASP A 180 13.40 24.36 -15.84
N ARG A 181 13.95 23.16 -15.60
CA ARG A 181 15.36 22.97 -15.33
C ARG A 181 16.01 21.97 -16.28
N ALA A 182 17.26 22.25 -16.65
CA ALA A 182 18.12 21.31 -17.35
C ALA A 182 18.79 20.36 -16.36
N LEU A 183 18.94 19.10 -16.78
CA LEU A 183 19.78 18.12 -16.10
C LEU A 183 21.14 18.11 -16.81
N ASP A 184 22.22 18.02 -16.03
CA ASP A 184 23.56 17.83 -16.59
C ASP A 184 23.66 16.41 -17.17
N ALA A 185 23.70 16.34 -18.52
CA ALA A 185 23.72 15.07 -19.22
C ALA A 185 25.03 14.27 -19.01
N ASP A 186 26.12 14.90 -18.64
CA ASP A 186 27.43 14.27 -18.44
C ASP A 186 27.80 14.11 -16.94
N GLY A 187 27.16 14.88 -16.05
CA GLY A 187 27.42 14.89 -14.62
C GLY A 187 26.89 13.67 -13.86
N GLU A 188 27.21 13.57 -12.58
CA GLU A 188 26.65 12.57 -11.68
C GLU A 188 25.14 12.79 -11.52
N VAL A 189 24.32 11.73 -11.68
CA VAL A 189 22.86 11.84 -11.61
C VAL A 189 22.41 11.98 -10.16
N PRO A 190 21.80 13.12 -9.75
CA PRO A 190 21.26 13.28 -8.42
C PRO A 190 19.93 12.57 -8.30
N LEU A 191 19.76 11.62 -7.37
CA LEU A 191 18.56 10.80 -7.25
C LEU A 191 17.74 11.13 -5.99
N ALA A 192 16.41 11.15 -6.17
CA ALA A 192 15.42 11.10 -5.11
C ALA A 192 14.69 9.76 -5.18
N LEU A 193 14.86 8.90 -4.18
CA LEU A 193 14.38 7.52 -4.21
C LEU A 193 13.68 7.12 -2.92
N PHE A 194 12.85 6.08 -3.03
CA PHE A 194 12.34 5.35 -1.87
C PHE A 194 13.45 4.55 -1.18
N PRO A 195 13.28 4.23 0.12
CA PRO A 195 14.12 3.24 0.80
C PRO A 195 13.92 1.84 0.20
N GLU A 196 14.90 0.97 0.40
CA GLU A 196 14.79 -0.45 0.02
C GLU A 196 13.82 -1.21 0.95
N PRO A 197 13.14 -2.25 0.41
CA PRO A 197 13.06 -2.68 -0.98
C PRO A 197 11.96 -1.93 -1.75
N CYS A 198 12.29 -1.39 -2.92
CA CYS A 198 11.33 -0.64 -3.75
C CYS A 198 11.61 -0.87 -5.24
N VAL A 199 10.55 -1.17 -6.01
CA VAL A 199 10.60 -1.38 -7.47
C VAL A 199 11.19 -0.19 -8.22
N TYR A 200 10.81 1.03 -7.85
CA TYR A 200 11.32 2.25 -8.48
C TYR A 200 12.80 2.44 -8.24
N ARG A 201 13.26 2.20 -7.00
CA ARG A 201 14.68 2.25 -6.64
C ARG A 201 15.48 1.19 -7.39
N GLU A 202 14.99 -0.05 -7.39
CA GLU A 202 15.64 -1.16 -8.09
C GLU A 202 15.77 -0.89 -9.58
N ALA A 203 14.71 -0.40 -10.24
CA ALA A 203 14.71 -0.05 -11.65
C ALA A 203 15.72 1.07 -11.96
N ALA A 204 15.69 2.16 -11.16
CA ALA A 204 16.57 3.30 -11.32
C ALA A 204 18.05 2.91 -11.17
N VAL A 205 18.39 2.28 -10.07
CA VAL A 205 19.77 1.89 -9.75
C VAL A 205 20.30 0.87 -10.75
N SER A 206 19.48 -0.14 -11.11
CA SER A 206 19.90 -1.17 -12.09
C SER A 206 20.10 -0.58 -13.48
N ALA A 207 19.26 0.34 -13.93
CA ALA A 207 19.39 0.97 -15.25
C ALA A 207 20.65 1.85 -15.33
N LEU A 208 20.93 2.67 -14.32
CA LEU A 208 22.11 3.51 -14.27
C LEU A 208 23.40 2.68 -14.16
N ALA A 209 23.39 1.64 -13.33
CA ALA A 209 24.55 0.73 -13.21
C ALA A 209 24.83 -0.01 -14.52
N ALA A 210 23.81 -0.50 -15.21
CA ALA A 210 23.96 -1.16 -16.52
C ALA A 210 24.51 -0.21 -17.60
N ALA A 211 24.16 1.08 -17.53
CA ALA A 211 24.67 2.13 -18.42
C ALA A 211 26.01 2.71 -17.96
N LEU A 212 26.61 2.20 -16.88
CA LEU A 212 27.84 2.74 -16.27
C LEU A 212 27.74 4.25 -15.96
N ARG A 213 26.53 4.70 -15.65
CA ARG A 213 26.24 6.10 -15.37
C ARG A 213 26.43 6.38 -13.88
N PRO A 214 27.31 7.30 -13.47
CA PRO A 214 27.49 7.63 -12.07
C PRO A 214 26.25 8.32 -11.52
N PHE A 215 25.87 7.97 -10.29
CA PHE A 215 24.74 8.55 -9.60
C PHE A 215 24.97 8.65 -8.10
N ARG A 216 24.24 9.55 -7.46
CA ARG A 216 24.22 9.71 -6.01
C ARG A 216 22.79 9.90 -5.49
N VAL A 217 22.42 9.17 -4.45
CA VAL A 217 21.14 9.40 -3.76
C VAL A 217 21.29 10.63 -2.86
N LEU A 218 20.66 11.73 -3.27
CA LEU A 218 20.64 12.99 -2.53
C LEU A 218 19.44 13.10 -1.61
N PHE A 219 18.36 12.40 -1.92
CA PHE A 219 17.13 12.46 -1.16
C PHE A 219 16.50 11.08 -1.07
N GLU A 220 16.13 10.69 0.13
CA GLU A 220 15.40 9.45 0.38
C GLU A 220 14.11 9.75 1.12
N SER A 221 12.98 9.19 0.65
CA SER A 221 11.68 9.37 1.25
C SER A 221 10.83 8.11 1.08
N SER A 222 10.15 7.71 2.14
CA SER A 222 9.13 6.64 2.08
C SER A 222 7.81 7.10 1.45
N SER A 223 7.71 8.36 0.99
CA SER A 223 6.54 8.94 0.34
C SER A 223 6.84 9.32 -1.11
N MET A 224 5.95 8.94 -2.03
CA MET A 224 5.97 9.38 -3.43
C MET A 224 5.89 10.91 -3.52
N ALA A 225 5.07 11.54 -2.70
CA ALA A 225 4.95 12.99 -2.67
C ALA A 225 6.29 13.66 -2.32
N GLY A 226 7.09 13.07 -1.44
CA GLY A 226 8.44 13.54 -1.10
C GLY A 226 9.38 13.46 -2.29
N CYS A 227 9.48 12.31 -2.96
CA CYS A 227 10.32 12.13 -4.14
C CYS A 227 9.91 13.06 -5.29
N VAL A 228 8.61 13.20 -5.54
CA VAL A 228 8.06 14.12 -6.53
C VAL A 228 8.37 15.59 -6.18
N SER A 229 8.30 15.97 -4.92
CA SER A 229 8.64 17.34 -4.48
C SER A 229 10.10 17.65 -4.71
N ALA A 230 11.01 16.70 -4.45
CA ALA A 230 12.43 16.86 -4.75
C ALA A 230 12.67 17.04 -6.26
N ALA A 231 11.94 16.29 -7.09
CA ALA A 231 12.03 16.43 -8.55
C ALA A 231 11.45 17.75 -9.05
N LEU A 232 10.29 18.19 -8.54
CA LEU A 232 9.69 19.50 -8.86
C LEU A 232 10.57 20.68 -8.48
N ALA A 233 11.29 20.57 -7.38
CA ALA A 233 12.25 21.60 -6.94
C ALA A 233 13.51 21.64 -7.82
N GLY A 234 13.70 20.68 -8.74
CA GLY A 234 14.92 20.54 -9.51
C GLY A 234 16.12 20.11 -8.63
N PHE A 235 15.84 19.51 -7.48
CA PHE A 235 16.87 19.05 -6.53
C PHE A 235 17.46 17.68 -6.91
N ALA A 236 16.61 16.75 -7.37
CA ALA A 236 17.03 15.43 -7.76
C ALA A 236 16.03 14.79 -8.75
N VAL A 237 16.52 13.88 -9.57
CA VAL A 237 15.70 13.07 -10.49
C VAL A 237 15.03 11.94 -9.72
N THR A 238 13.79 11.63 -10.05
CA THR A 238 13.10 10.45 -9.49
C THR A 238 12.60 9.53 -10.58
N ALA A 239 12.54 8.23 -10.28
CA ALA A 239 11.86 7.24 -11.10
C ALA A 239 10.42 7.07 -10.60
N LEU A 240 9.45 7.10 -11.51
CA LEU A 240 8.03 6.90 -11.18
C LEU A 240 7.28 6.25 -12.35
N ALA A 241 6.08 5.74 -12.09
CA ALA A 241 5.20 5.28 -13.14
C ALA A 241 4.72 6.46 -14.00
N ARG A 242 4.60 6.27 -15.30
CA ARG A 242 4.21 7.35 -16.23
C ARG A 242 2.88 8.01 -15.84
N SER A 243 1.92 7.24 -15.28
CA SER A 243 0.65 7.76 -14.77
C SER A 243 0.80 8.76 -13.60
N GLN A 244 1.94 8.76 -12.93
CA GLN A 244 2.25 9.67 -11.82
C GLN A 244 2.91 10.98 -12.28
N LEU A 245 3.22 11.10 -13.58
CA LEU A 245 3.75 12.34 -14.13
C LEU A 245 2.70 13.44 -14.04
N ARG A 246 3.05 14.57 -13.43
CA ARG A 246 2.14 15.69 -13.18
C ARG A 246 2.72 17.02 -13.67
N GLY A 247 1.89 18.06 -13.71
CA GLY A 247 2.33 19.41 -14.10
C GLY A 247 3.55 19.88 -13.30
N GLY A 248 4.49 20.54 -13.98
CA GLY A 248 5.77 20.97 -13.44
C GLY A 248 6.90 19.91 -13.54
N LEU A 249 6.57 18.65 -13.86
CA LEU A 249 7.55 17.62 -14.19
C LEU A 249 7.59 17.38 -15.70
N ARG A 250 8.78 17.01 -16.18
CA ARG A 250 8.98 16.42 -17.52
C ARG A 250 9.56 15.03 -17.42
N GLU A 251 9.29 14.24 -18.43
CA GLU A 251 9.98 12.97 -18.66
C GLU A 251 11.40 13.26 -19.17
N CYS A 252 12.38 12.62 -18.56
CA CYS A 252 13.77 12.67 -18.95
C CYS A 252 14.19 11.36 -19.61
N GLY A 253 15.24 11.40 -20.45
CA GLY A 253 15.71 10.23 -21.17
C GLY A 253 17.09 10.40 -21.76
N ALA A 254 17.35 9.78 -22.93
CA ALA A 254 18.65 9.80 -23.59
C ALA A 254 19.24 11.22 -23.82
N PRO A 255 18.45 12.25 -24.17
CA PRO A 255 18.96 13.62 -24.27
C PRO A 255 19.48 14.20 -22.95
N ASP A 256 19.01 13.65 -21.81
CA ASP A 256 19.44 14.03 -20.47
C ASP A 256 20.52 13.09 -19.90
N GLY A 257 21.10 12.22 -20.74
CA GLY A 257 22.08 11.22 -20.34
C GLY A 257 21.50 10.08 -19.48
N LEU A 258 20.17 9.86 -19.50
CA LEU A 258 19.51 8.84 -18.70
C LEU A 258 19.11 7.63 -19.54
N PRO A 259 19.40 6.39 -19.06
CA PRO A 259 19.00 5.16 -19.73
C PRO A 259 17.48 4.95 -19.64
N ALA A 260 16.92 4.13 -20.54
CA ALA A 260 15.54 3.72 -20.45
C ALA A 260 15.28 2.89 -19.19
N LEU A 261 14.13 3.12 -18.55
CA LEU A 261 13.66 2.32 -17.43
C LEU A 261 12.77 1.16 -17.92
N PRO A 262 12.78 0.01 -17.24
CA PRO A 262 11.86 -1.09 -17.53
C PRO A 262 10.41 -0.71 -17.19
N ALA A 263 9.45 -1.48 -17.72
CA ALA A 263 8.08 -1.40 -17.24
C ALA A 263 7.96 -2.03 -15.85
N ALA A 264 7.08 -1.49 -15.02
CA ALA A 264 6.69 -2.08 -13.76
C ALA A 264 5.43 -2.94 -13.93
N ARG A 265 5.37 -4.07 -13.25
CA ARG A 265 4.22 -4.97 -13.21
C ARG A 265 3.42 -4.73 -11.96
N PHE A 266 2.13 -4.52 -12.13
CA PHE A 266 1.19 -4.24 -11.06
C PHE A 266 0.35 -5.48 -10.76
N TYR A 267 0.27 -5.86 -9.49
CA TYR A 267 -0.34 -7.10 -9.04
C TYR A 267 -1.40 -6.86 -7.96
N ALA A 268 -2.36 -7.79 -7.92
CA ALA A 268 -3.18 -8.05 -6.75
C ALA A 268 -2.65 -9.30 -6.04
N PHE A 269 -2.43 -9.20 -4.74
CA PHE A 269 -2.04 -10.31 -3.87
C PHE A 269 -3.19 -10.60 -2.92
N ALA A 270 -3.76 -11.79 -3.01
CA ALA A 270 -4.80 -12.26 -2.13
C ALA A 270 -4.64 -13.77 -1.91
N ALA A 271 -4.67 -14.22 -0.66
CA ALA A 271 -4.49 -15.65 -0.35
C ALA A 271 -5.65 -16.50 -0.87
N LYS A 272 -6.88 -15.99 -0.76
CA LYS A 272 -8.12 -16.55 -1.30
C LYS A 272 -9.06 -15.40 -1.62
N PRO A 273 -9.10 -14.93 -2.87
CA PRO A 273 -10.03 -13.88 -3.24
C PRO A 273 -11.43 -14.48 -3.32
N ASP A 274 -12.25 -14.24 -2.30
CA ASP A 274 -13.67 -14.59 -2.25
C ASP A 274 -14.50 -13.35 -1.88
N GLY A 275 -15.77 -13.36 -2.23
CA GLY A 275 -16.71 -12.29 -1.86
C GLY A 275 -16.20 -10.89 -2.19
N ALA A 276 -16.12 -10.03 -1.17
CA ALA A 276 -15.74 -8.62 -1.31
C ALA A 276 -14.31 -8.43 -1.83
N GLY A 277 -13.37 -9.32 -1.48
CA GLY A 277 -12.00 -9.27 -1.98
C GLY A 277 -11.93 -9.49 -3.48
N ALA A 278 -12.63 -10.49 -4.00
CA ALA A 278 -12.72 -10.76 -5.43
C ALA A 278 -13.38 -9.58 -6.18
N ALA A 279 -14.50 -9.06 -5.67
CA ALA A 279 -15.19 -7.91 -6.25
C ALA A 279 -14.29 -6.67 -6.32
N LEU A 280 -13.47 -6.44 -5.28
CA LEU A 280 -12.51 -5.34 -5.29
C LEU A 280 -11.42 -5.53 -6.35
N ILE A 281 -10.87 -6.75 -6.49
CA ILE A 281 -9.86 -7.06 -7.51
C ILE A 281 -10.44 -6.87 -8.92
N ASP A 282 -11.67 -7.30 -9.15
CA ASP A 282 -12.37 -7.10 -10.43
C ASP A 282 -12.58 -5.61 -10.73
N ALA A 283 -13.00 -4.82 -9.75
CA ALA A 283 -13.15 -3.37 -9.89
C ALA A 283 -11.82 -2.68 -10.23
N VAL A 284 -10.72 -3.12 -9.62
CA VAL A 284 -9.37 -2.62 -9.93
C VAL A 284 -8.95 -2.98 -11.35
N ARG A 285 -9.19 -4.22 -11.76
CA ARG A 285 -8.86 -4.71 -13.11
C ARG A 285 -9.63 -3.96 -14.19
N GLU A 286 -10.92 -3.72 -13.98
CA GLU A 286 -11.78 -2.96 -14.89
C GLU A 286 -11.33 -1.50 -15.01
N THR A 287 -11.05 -0.85 -13.89
CA THR A 287 -10.52 0.51 -13.84
C THR A 287 -9.17 0.60 -14.58
N GLY A 288 -8.26 -0.36 -14.36
CA GLY A 288 -6.97 -0.43 -15.02
C GLY A 288 -7.08 -0.53 -16.54
N ARG A 289 -7.98 -1.38 -17.04
CA ARG A 289 -8.25 -1.51 -18.49
C ARG A 289 -8.80 -0.22 -19.09
N GLY A 290 -9.71 0.45 -18.41
CA GLY A 290 -10.30 1.70 -18.89
C GLY A 290 -9.31 2.85 -19.00
N GLN A 291 -8.31 2.94 -18.12
CA GLN A 291 -7.32 4.02 -18.12
C GLN A 291 -6.11 3.76 -19.04
N GLN A 292 -5.76 2.53 -19.32
CA GLN A 292 -4.70 2.21 -20.29
C GLN A 292 -5.02 2.68 -21.70
N PHE A 293 -6.30 2.88 -22.03
CA PHE A 293 -6.76 3.39 -23.32
C PHE A 293 -7.03 4.90 -23.34
N ALA A 294 -7.02 5.57 -22.20
CA ALA A 294 -7.07 7.02 -22.14
C ALA A 294 -5.67 7.57 -22.44
N ALA A 295 -5.36 7.75 -23.72
CA ALA A 295 -4.19 8.52 -24.12
C ALA A 295 -4.22 9.86 -23.37
N VAL A 296 -3.12 10.20 -22.68
CA VAL A 296 -2.93 11.46 -22.00
C VAL A 296 -3.15 12.57 -23.03
N SER A 297 -4.32 13.22 -23.01
CA SER A 297 -4.57 14.41 -23.80
C SER A 297 -3.58 15.48 -23.34
N PRO A 298 -2.80 16.08 -24.25
CA PRO A 298 -1.89 17.15 -23.87
C PRO A 298 -2.68 18.30 -23.23
N PRO A 299 -2.11 19.00 -22.24
CA PRO A 299 -2.78 20.13 -21.60
C PRO A 299 -3.16 21.18 -22.67
N PRO A 300 -4.32 21.84 -22.52
CA PRO A 300 -4.75 22.85 -23.49
C PRO A 300 -3.66 23.90 -23.63
N ARG A 301 -3.24 24.14 -24.86
CA ARG A 301 -2.26 25.20 -25.17
C ARG A 301 -2.80 26.52 -24.63
N SER A 302 -2.06 27.12 -23.70
CA SER A 302 -2.33 28.47 -23.24
C SER A 302 -2.42 29.39 -24.45
N ARG A 303 -3.59 30.02 -24.66
CA ARG A 303 -3.76 31.06 -25.65
C ARG A 303 -2.75 32.15 -25.32
N GLN A 304 -1.78 32.33 -26.20
CA GLN A 304 -0.91 33.51 -26.17
C GLN A 304 -1.81 34.74 -26.18
N ALA A 305 -1.72 35.54 -25.12
CA ALA A 305 -2.39 36.83 -25.08
C ALA A 305 -1.87 37.67 -26.23
N SER A 306 -2.76 37.97 -27.18
CA SER A 306 -2.50 38.89 -28.29
C SER A 306 -2.06 40.22 -27.68
N SER A 307 -0.86 40.64 -28.02
CA SER A 307 -0.33 41.94 -27.67
C SER A 307 -1.24 43.03 -28.28
N VAL A 308 -1.99 43.68 -27.40
CA VAL A 308 -2.73 44.91 -27.75
C VAL A 308 -1.69 46.02 -27.87
N HIS A 309 -1.48 46.49 -29.11
CA HIS A 309 -0.72 47.71 -29.41
C HIS A 309 -1.48 48.90 -28.84
N PRO A 310 -0.85 49.84 -28.12
CA PRO A 310 -1.51 51.10 -27.72
C PRO A 310 -1.62 52.03 -28.93
N PRO A 311 -2.72 52.83 -29.09
CA PRO A 311 -2.88 53.75 -30.19
C PRO A 311 -1.93 54.94 -30.08
N SER A 312 -1.30 55.26 -31.19
CA SER A 312 -0.42 56.43 -31.35
C SER A 312 -1.15 57.76 -31.07
N ALA A 313 -0.60 58.54 -30.17
CA ALA A 313 -1.03 59.90 -29.87
C ALA A 313 -0.74 60.81 -31.10
N ARG A 314 -1.79 61.34 -31.72
CA ARG A 314 -1.67 62.47 -32.71
C ARG A 314 -1.27 63.75 -31.99
N ARG A 315 -0.11 64.27 -32.34
CA ARG A 315 0.26 65.69 -32.07
C ARG A 315 -0.64 66.58 -32.88
N THR A 316 -1.37 67.46 -32.27
CA THR A 316 -1.93 68.67 -32.89
C THR A 316 -1.10 69.87 -32.43
N THR A 317 -0.47 70.47 -33.39
CA THR A 317 0.13 71.82 -33.34
C THR A 317 -0.98 72.86 -33.29
N ARG A 318 -0.99 73.74 -32.32
CA ARG A 318 -1.09 75.24 -32.38
C ARG A 318 -0.73 75.80 -31.03
#